data_761501af0a92e3d0b200881069ab0030
#
_entry.id   761501af0a92e3d0b200881069ab0030
#
_cell.length_a   1.000
_cell.length_b   1.000
_cell.length_c   1.000
_cell.angle_alpha   90.00
_cell.angle_beta   90.00
_cell.angle_gamma   90.00
#
_symmetry.space_group_name_H-M   'P 1'
#
loop_
_entity.id
_entity.type
_entity.pdbx_description
1 polymer ?
#
loop_
_entity_poly.entity_id
_entity_poly.type
_entity_poly.pdbx_seq_one_letter_code
_entity_poly.pdbx_strand_id
1 'polypeptide(L)'
;MVADVEDWLGRVGEALGVPVADVLPADLRGEMLDLTGDIAHNVVRVAVPWTSYLMGVAVGRGAAPEDALRIVRELLPPGSPDER
;
A
#
# COMPACT_ATOMS: atom_id res chain seq x y z
N MET A 1 -0.59 7.99 22.69
CA MET A 1 -1.05 8.16 21.32
C MET A 1 0.04 8.80 20.47
N VAL A 2 0.24 8.29 19.27
CA VAL A 2 1.25 8.88 18.39
C VAL A 2 0.72 10.19 17.82
N ALA A 3 1.63 11.16 17.62
CA ALA A 3 1.25 12.49 17.18
C ALA A 3 0.98 12.54 15.69
N ASP A 4 1.69 11.73 14.91
CA ASP A 4 1.54 11.76 13.47
C ASP A 4 1.97 10.44 12.86
N VAL A 5 1.71 10.31 11.55
CA VAL A 5 1.97 9.07 10.85
C VAL A 5 3.47 8.80 10.72
N GLU A 6 4.29 9.86 10.62
CA GLU A 6 5.73 9.65 10.51
C GLU A 6 6.30 9.01 11.78
N ASP A 7 5.86 9.50 12.93
CA ASP A 7 6.30 8.93 14.18
C ASP A 7 5.86 7.47 14.31
N TRP A 8 4.62 7.20 13.94
CA TRP A 8 4.09 5.84 14.00
C TRP A 8 4.87 4.89 13.09
N LEU A 9 5.08 5.30 11.84
CA LEU A 9 5.80 4.44 10.89
C LEU A 9 7.23 4.20 11.33
N GLY A 10 7.88 5.22 11.91
CA GLY A 10 9.22 5.04 12.44
C GLY A 10 9.27 4.01 13.55
N ARG A 11 8.29 4.03 14.43
CA ARG A 11 8.22 3.05 15.53
C ARG A 11 7.97 1.64 15.00
N VAL A 12 7.05 1.52 14.05
CA VAL A 12 6.75 0.21 13.47
C VAL A 12 7.98 -0.32 12.74
N GLY A 13 8.61 0.52 11.93
CA GLY A 13 9.80 0.10 11.19
C GLY A 13 10.91 -0.37 12.10
N GLU A 14 11.14 0.39 13.17
CA GLU A 14 12.17 0.01 14.11
C GLU A 14 11.85 -1.31 14.80
N ALA A 15 10.61 -1.48 15.22
CA ALA A 15 10.19 -2.70 15.90
C ALA A 15 10.27 -3.91 14.99
N LEU A 16 10.02 -3.74 13.69
CA LEU A 16 10.05 -4.83 12.73
C LEU A 16 11.40 -5.01 12.06
N GLY A 17 12.34 -4.11 12.32
CA GLY A 17 13.65 -4.19 11.66
C GLY A 17 13.59 -3.82 10.20
N VAL A 18 12.70 -2.91 9.82
CA VAL A 18 12.49 -2.51 8.43
C VAL A 18 12.86 -1.04 8.26
N PRO A 19 13.76 -0.70 7.32
CA PRO A 19 14.16 0.70 7.11
C PRO A 19 13.09 1.45 6.31
N VAL A 20 12.19 2.10 7.01
CA VAL A 20 11.00 2.72 6.41
C VAL A 20 11.37 3.72 5.30
N ALA A 21 12.38 4.55 5.53
CA ALA A 21 12.76 5.56 4.53
C ALA A 21 13.16 4.92 3.21
N ASP A 22 13.75 3.73 3.27
CA ASP A 22 14.23 3.05 2.07
C ASP A 22 13.13 2.28 1.36
N VAL A 23 12.23 1.65 2.12
CA VAL A 23 11.24 0.75 1.53
C VAL A 23 9.90 1.41 1.29
N LEU A 24 9.64 2.56 1.93
CA LEU A 24 8.35 3.23 1.81
C LEU A 24 8.55 4.74 1.63
N PRO A 25 9.17 5.15 0.52
CA PRO A 25 9.35 6.57 0.26
C PRO A 25 8.02 7.27 -0.01
N ALA A 26 8.02 8.59 0.06
CA ALA A 26 6.79 9.38 0.03
C ALA A 26 5.96 9.14 -1.22
N ASP A 27 6.59 9.03 -2.39
CA ASP A 27 5.84 8.81 -3.63
C ASP A 27 5.17 7.45 -3.64
N LEU A 28 5.83 6.42 -3.12
CA LEU A 28 5.22 5.10 -3.02
C LEU A 28 4.04 5.12 -2.06
N ARG A 29 4.17 5.86 -0.95
CA ARG A 29 3.05 5.98 -0.01
C ARG A 29 1.84 6.61 -0.66
N GLY A 30 2.06 7.64 -1.49
CA GLY A 30 0.96 8.28 -2.21
C GLY A 30 0.28 7.33 -3.17
N GLU A 31 1.06 6.56 -3.91
CA GLU A 31 0.50 5.58 -4.84
C GLU A 31 -0.28 4.49 -4.12
N MET A 32 0.20 4.06 -2.96
CA MET A 32 -0.51 3.06 -2.17
C MET A 32 -1.83 3.61 -1.64
N LEU A 33 -1.83 4.88 -1.21
CA LEU A 33 -3.08 5.49 -0.74
C LEU A 33 -4.12 5.54 -1.85
N ASP A 34 -3.69 5.92 -3.06
CA ASP A 34 -4.60 5.97 -4.20
C ASP A 34 -5.17 4.58 -4.50
N LEU A 35 -4.30 3.58 -4.57
CA LEU A 35 -4.73 2.22 -4.88
C LEU A 35 -5.66 1.67 -3.80
N THR A 36 -5.30 1.83 -2.54
CA THR A 36 -6.11 1.28 -1.46
C THR A 36 -7.44 2.00 -1.33
N GLY A 37 -7.49 3.30 -1.66
CA GLY A 37 -8.75 4.01 -1.74
C GLY A 37 -9.66 3.41 -2.80
N ASP A 38 -9.10 3.09 -3.95
CA ASP A 38 -9.87 2.47 -5.02
C ASP A 38 -10.33 1.07 -4.66
N ILE A 39 -9.51 0.30 -3.97
CA ILE A 39 -9.91 -1.01 -3.48
C ILE A 39 -11.08 -0.89 -2.50
N ALA A 40 -10.99 0.05 -1.58
CA ALA A 40 -12.04 0.25 -0.58
C ALA A 40 -13.37 0.59 -1.23
N HIS A 41 -13.33 1.40 -2.30
CA HIS A 41 -14.55 1.86 -2.98
C HIS A 41 -15.10 0.84 -3.98
N ASN A 42 -14.24 0.09 -4.66
CA ASN A 42 -14.67 -0.73 -5.79
C ASN A 42 -14.62 -2.23 -5.53
N VAL A 43 -14.01 -2.64 -4.43
CA VAL A 43 -14.03 -4.04 -4.01
C VAL A 43 -14.74 -4.10 -2.67
N VAL A 44 -14.02 -3.94 -1.58
CA VAL A 44 -14.61 -3.86 -0.25
C VAL A 44 -13.52 -3.36 0.71
N ARG A 45 -13.93 -2.60 1.71
CA ARG A 45 -12.98 -1.94 2.59
C ARG A 45 -12.03 -2.93 3.29
N VAL A 46 -12.56 -4.07 3.74
CA VAL A 46 -11.73 -5.01 4.48
C VAL A 46 -10.65 -5.67 3.63
N ALA A 47 -10.78 -5.59 2.30
CA ALA A 47 -9.73 -6.13 1.43
C ALA A 47 -8.45 -5.31 1.45
N VAL A 48 -8.52 -4.05 1.92
CA VAL A 48 -7.36 -3.16 1.90
C VAL A 48 -6.17 -3.72 2.69
N PRO A 49 -6.31 -4.05 3.97
CA PRO A 49 -5.14 -4.57 4.70
C PRO A 49 -4.65 -5.90 4.14
N TRP A 50 -5.56 -6.75 3.70
CA TRP A 50 -5.16 -8.05 3.16
C TRP A 50 -4.41 -7.91 1.84
N THR A 51 -4.89 -7.04 0.96
CA THR A 51 -4.21 -6.77 -0.30
C THR A 51 -2.84 -6.16 -0.05
N SER A 52 -2.78 -5.20 0.88
CA SER A 52 -1.51 -4.56 1.22
C SER A 52 -0.50 -5.57 1.75
N TYR A 53 -0.96 -6.48 2.60
CA TYR A 53 -0.09 -7.51 3.14
C TYR A 53 0.47 -8.39 2.03
N LEU A 54 -0.41 -8.82 1.11
CA LEU A 54 0.02 -9.67 -0.01
C LEU A 54 1.03 -8.95 -0.89
N MET A 55 0.81 -7.66 -1.16
CA MET A 55 1.75 -6.88 -1.93
C MET A 55 3.10 -6.80 -1.23
N GLY A 56 3.07 -6.60 0.09
CA GLY A 56 4.30 -6.56 0.87
C GLY A 56 5.07 -7.88 0.82
N VAL A 57 4.35 -9.00 0.84
CA VAL A 57 4.99 -10.30 0.71
C VAL A 57 5.65 -10.44 -0.66
N ALA A 58 4.95 -10.00 -1.72
CA ALA A 58 5.53 -10.08 -3.07
C ALA A 58 6.80 -9.26 -3.18
N VAL A 59 6.78 -8.05 -2.62
CA VAL A 59 7.97 -7.19 -2.64
C VAL A 59 9.10 -7.83 -1.83
N GLY A 60 8.77 -8.41 -0.68
CA GLY A 60 9.77 -9.09 0.14
C GLY A 60 10.39 -10.30 -0.56
N ARG A 61 9.68 -10.83 -1.56
CA ARG A 61 10.19 -11.95 -2.36
C ARG A 61 10.87 -11.50 -3.64
N GLY A 62 11.06 -10.20 -3.81
CA GLY A 62 11.84 -9.67 -4.93
C GLY A 62 11.06 -8.89 -5.97
N ALA A 63 9.75 -8.79 -5.85
CA ALA A 63 8.99 -7.98 -6.81
C ALA A 63 9.28 -6.51 -6.59
N ALA A 64 9.33 -5.74 -7.67
CA ALA A 64 9.43 -4.30 -7.53
C ALA A 64 8.10 -3.74 -7.02
N PRO A 65 8.14 -2.77 -6.09
CA PRO A 65 6.89 -2.19 -5.58
C PRO A 65 5.99 -1.64 -6.69
N GLU A 66 6.57 -1.01 -7.70
CA GLU A 66 5.81 -0.46 -8.81
C GLU A 66 5.06 -1.55 -9.58
N ASP A 67 5.69 -2.71 -9.71
CA ASP A 67 5.04 -3.84 -10.39
C ASP A 67 3.89 -4.39 -9.57
N ALA A 68 4.08 -4.49 -8.26
CA ALA A 68 3.01 -4.98 -7.39
C ALA A 68 1.80 -4.05 -7.46
N LEU A 69 2.04 -2.74 -7.42
CA LEU A 69 0.95 -1.77 -7.55
C LEU A 69 0.23 -1.90 -8.89
N ARG A 70 0.98 -2.00 -9.96
CA ARG A 70 0.41 -2.10 -11.30
C ARG A 70 -0.44 -3.35 -11.45
N ILE A 71 0.07 -4.48 -10.99
CA ILE A 71 -0.64 -5.75 -11.11
C ILE A 71 -1.97 -5.69 -10.36
N VAL A 72 -1.95 -5.17 -9.14
CA VAL A 72 -3.19 -5.08 -8.37
C VAL A 72 -4.16 -4.10 -9.00
N ARG A 73 -3.64 -2.97 -9.49
CA ARG A 73 -4.52 -1.98 -10.14
C ARG A 73 -5.22 -2.56 -11.35
N GLU A 74 -4.54 -3.43 -12.09
CA GLU A 74 -5.13 -4.06 -13.27
C GLU A 74 -6.27 -5.02 -12.91
N LEU A 75 -6.34 -5.44 -11.66
CA LEU A 75 -7.42 -6.33 -11.20
C LEU A 75 -8.65 -5.58 -10.72
N LEU A 76 -8.58 -4.25 -10.63
CA LEU A 76 -9.73 -3.48 -10.15
C LEU A 76 -10.90 -3.67 -11.10
N PRO A 77 -12.13 -3.82 -10.55
CA PRO A 77 -13.29 -4.03 -11.42
C PRO A 77 -13.61 -2.79 -12.23
N PRO A 78 -14.34 -2.95 -13.33
CA PRO A 78 -14.82 -1.81 -14.12
C PRO A 78 -15.68 -0.90 -13.24
N GLY A 79 -15.73 0.37 -13.58
CA GLY A 79 -16.47 1.33 -12.80
C GLY A 79 -15.62 1.95 -11.70
N SER A 80 -14.29 1.84 -11.84
CA SER A 80 -13.38 2.42 -10.89
C SER A 80 -13.54 3.93 -10.82
N PRO A 81 -12.95 4.58 -9.80
CA PRO A 81 -13.08 6.02 -9.61
C PRO A 81 -12.68 6.85 -10.83
N ASP A 82 -11.88 6.31 -11.71
CA ASP A 82 -11.47 7.04 -12.91
C ASP A 82 -12.63 7.35 -13.83
N GLU A 83 -13.73 6.66 -13.66
CA GLU A 83 -14.89 6.86 -14.53
C GLU A 83 -15.87 7.88 -14.01
N ARG A 84 -15.58 8.46 -12.87
CA ARG A 84 -16.42 9.50 -12.28
C ARG A 84 -16.34 10.76 -13.09
#